data_577b63b0ffed7c490efe99e2cc53b3b4
#
_entry.id   577b63b0ffed7c490efe99e2cc53b3b4
#
_cell.length_a   1.000
_cell.length_b   1.000
_cell.length_c   1.000
_cell.angle_alpha   90.00
_cell.angle_beta   90.00
_cell.angle_gamma   90.00
#
_symmetry.space_group_name_H-M   'P 1'
#
loop_
_entity.id
_entity.type
_entity.pdbx_description
1 polymer ?
#
loop_
_entity_poly.entity_id
_entity_poly.type
_entity_poly.pdbx_seq_one_letter_code
_entity_poly.pdbx_strand_id
1 'polypeptide(L)'
;MRAGKLREDFSALVEAIRLTQMDNPLVVEVGCGSAWNKEVLGKFSNTTVRYVGLDYGVEMLKTARTTYPGIATLVGDAAELPFRNGSIDILVSGTLLMHLMSYQKAIEESRRVSRRWCIFHTVPLLQIRETTVLRKDAYGQPTLEIIFNNAELHAIFTANRLRVCAAIDSLPYDLQPVLGEPTVTKTFVCEVMD
;
A
#
# COMPACT_ATOMS: atom_id res chain seq x y z
N MET A 1 16.25 -13.95 -5.63
CA MET A 1 15.16 -14.80 -5.04
C MET A 1 15.73 -16.19 -4.81
N ARG A 2 15.70 -16.69 -3.56
CA ARG A 2 16.00 -18.10 -3.30
C ARG A 2 14.88 -18.94 -3.93
N ALA A 3 15.24 -19.97 -4.64
CA ALA A 3 14.30 -20.82 -5.38
C ALA A 3 13.16 -21.34 -4.47
N GLY A 4 11.90 -20.97 -4.78
CA GLY A 4 10.71 -21.71 -4.37
C GLY A 4 9.69 -21.01 -3.47
N LYS A 5 10.01 -19.94 -2.73
CA LYS A 5 9.01 -19.26 -1.87
C LYS A 5 8.95 -17.76 -2.14
N LEU A 6 7.76 -17.28 -2.45
CA LEU A 6 7.50 -15.84 -2.55
C LEU A 6 7.68 -15.21 -1.16
N ARG A 7 8.26 -14.00 -1.08
CA ARG A 7 8.38 -13.24 0.17
C ARG A 7 7.00 -12.95 0.73
N GLU A 8 6.86 -12.90 2.05
CA GLU A 8 5.54 -12.85 2.73
C GLU A 8 4.71 -11.62 2.34
N ASP A 9 5.33 -10.44 2.22
CA ASP A 9 4.65 -9.24 1.75
C ASP A 9 4.12 -9.38 0.32
N PHE A 10 4.90 -9.96 -0.58
CA PHE A 10 4.45 -10.22 -1.95
C PHE A 10 3.31 -11.23 -1.99
N SER A 11 3.37 -12.26 -1.14
CA SER A 11 2.26 -13.22 -1.00
C SER A 11 1.00 -12.52 -0.51
N ALA A 12 1.12 -11.61 0.47
CA ALA A 12 0.00 -10.84 1.00
C ALA A 12 -0.61 -9.91 -0.06
N LEU A 13 0.22 -9.24 -0.88
CA LEU A 13 -0.27 -8.40 -1.97
C LEU A 13 -1.00 -9.21 -3.05
N VAL A 14 -0.44 -10.34 -3.45
CA VAL A 14 -1.06 -11.24 -4.43
C VAL A 14 -2.40 -11.75 -3.92
N GLU A 15 -2.47 -12.17 -2.66
CA GLU A 15 -3.72 -12.62 -2.04
C GLU A 15 -4.74 -11.48 -1.93
N ALA A 16 -4.30 -10.27 -1.56
CA ALA A 16 -5.16 -9.10 -1.51
C ALA A 16 -5.83 -8.80 -2.87
N ILE A 17 -5.07 -8.89 -3.97
CA ILE A 17 -5.64 -8.74 -5.32
C ILE A 17 -6.63 -9.87 -5.64
N ARG A 18 -6.31 -11.12 -5.29
CA ARG A 18 -7.21 -12.27 -5.53
C ARG A 18 -8.56 -12.12 -4.80
N LEU A 19 -8.53 -11.64 -3.56
CA LEU A 19 -9.73 -11.41 -2.76
C LEU A 19 -10.68 -10.37 -3.38
N THR A 20 -10.20 -9.48 -4.24
CA THR A 20 -11.08 -8.54 -4.96
C THR A 20 -11.97 -9.22 -5.99
N GLN A 21 -11.61 -10.43 -6.45
CA GLN A 21 -12.31 -11.20 -7.48
C GLN A 21 -12.56 -10.42 -8.78
N MET A 22 -11.71 -9.44 -9.09
CA MET A 22 -11.83 -8.64 -10.31
C MET A 22 -11.03 -9.27 -11.45
N ASP A 23 -11.64 -9.29 -12.63
CA ASP A 23 -10.95 -9.68 -13.86
C ASP A 23 -10.45 -8.43 -14.59
N ASN A 24 -9.16 -8.45 -14.96
CA ASN A 24 -8.46 -7.38 -15.68
C ASN A 24 -8.68 -5.95 -15.09
N PRO A 25 -8.56 -5.74 -13.75
CA PRO A 25 -8.81 -4.46 -13.14
C PRO A 25 -7.75 -3.41 -13.52
N LEU A 26 -8.15 -2.13 -13.52
CA LEU A 26 -7.23 -1.02 -13.47
C LEU A 26 -6.67 -0.91 -12.03
N VAL A 27 -5.40 -1.26 -11.88
CA VAL A 27 -4.67 -1.15 -10.61
C VAL A 27 -3.77 0.07 -10.65
N VAL A 28 -3.99 1.02 -9.75
CA VAL A 28 -3.08 2.15 -9.55
C VAL A 28 -2.33 1.93 -8.25
N GLU A 29 -1.02 1.83 -8.32
CA GLU A 29 -0.16 1.78 -7.14
C GLU A 29 0.38 3.17 -6.83
N VAL A 30 0.04 3.68 -5.63
CA VAL A 30 0.54 4.94 -5.08
C VAL A 30 1.74 4.65 -4.19
N GLY A 31 2.84 5.39 -4.40
CA GLY A 31 4.14 5.09 -3.80
C GLY A 31 4.79 3.87 -4.45
N CYS A 32 4.69 3.76 -5.78
CA CYS A 32 5.16 2.59 -6.52
C CYS A 32 6.69 2.45 -6.55
N GLY A 33 7.44 3.50 -6.25
CA GLY A 33 8.89 3.51 -6.33
C GLY A 33 9.39 3.04 -7.71
N SER A 34 10.22 2.01 -7.73
CA SER A 34 10.70 1.35 -8.97
C SER A 34 9.71 0.35 -9.56
N ALA A 35 8.47 0.33 -9.11
CA ALA A 35 7.35 -0.50 -9.59
C ALA A 35 7.58 -2.02 -9.46
N TRP A 36 8.27 -2.47 -8.41
CA TRP A 36 8.54 -3.89 -8.19
C TRP A 36 7.25 -4.72 -8.07
N ASN A 37 6.22 -4.17 -7.46
CA ASN A 37 4.94 -4.86 -7.29
C ASN A 37 4.24 -5.18 -8.61
N LYS A 38 4.48 -4.41 -9.69
CA LYS A 38 4.01 -4.74 -11.04
C LYS A 38 4.51 -6.13 -11.49
N GLU A 39 5.80 -6.43 -11.25
CA GLU A 39 6.38 -7.72 -11.61
C GLU A 39 5.77 -8.85 -10.77
N VAL A 40 5.60 -8.62 -9.46
CA VAL A 40 4.97 -9.57 -8.54
C VAL A 40 3.54 -9.88 -8.98
N LEU A 41 2.73 -8.86 -9.24
CA LEU A 41 1.35 -9.04 -9.69
C LEU A 41 1.29 -9.74 -11.05
N GLY A 42 2.13 -9.35 -12.00
CA GLY A 42 2.15 -9.96 -13.32
C GLY A 42 2.54 -11.45 -13.32
N LYS A 43 3.36 -11.88 -12.35
CA LYS A 43 3.83 -13.26 -12.26
C LYS A 43 2.94 -14.19 -11.41
N PHE A 44 2.28 -13.63 -10.37
CA PHE A 44 1.72 -14.47 -9.32
C PHE A 44 0.24 -14.23 -9.01
N SER A 45 -0.41 -13.17 -9.53
CA SER A 45 -1.80 -12.86 -9.17
C SER A 45 -2.85 -13.78 -9.80
N ASN A 46 -2.49 -14.57 -10.81
CA ASN A 46 -3.40 -15.38 -11.62
C ASN A 46 -4.52 -14.58 -12.32
N THR A 47 -4.41 -13.25 -12.34
CA THR A 47 -5.28 -12.35 -13.09
C THR A 47 -4.43 -11.32 -13.82
N THR A 48 -4.86 -10.94 -15.01
CA THR A 48 -4.24 -9.83 -15.74
C THR A 48 -4.63 -8.53 -15.05
N VAL A 49 -3.66 -7.63 -14.84
CA VAL A 49 -3.93 -6.31 -14.28
C VAL A 49 -3.45 -5.22 -15.24
N ARG A 50 -4.24 -4.16 -15.40
CA ARG A 50 -3.84 -2.94 -16.09
C ARG A 50 -3.16 -2.03 -15.06
N TYR A 51 -1.84 -2.10 -14.98
CA TYR A 51 -1.07 -1.44 -13.94
C TYR A 51 -0.65 -0.03 -14.32
N VAL A 52 -0.81 0.91 -13.39
CA VAL A 52 -0.27 2.27 -13.42
C VAL A 52 0.45 2.54 -12.11
N GLY A 53 1.70 2.99 -12.16
CA GLY A 53 2.45 3.42 -10.98
C GLY A 53 2.37 4.93 -10.78
N LEU A 54 2.16 5.38 -9.54
CA LEU A 54 2.28 6.78 -9.15
C LEU A 54 3.28 6.92 -8.02
N ASP A 55 4.20 7.87 -8.15
CA ASP A 55 5.17 8.21 -7.11
C ASP A 55 5.53 9.69 -7.21
N TYR A 56 5.94 10.32 -6.08
CA TYR A 56 6.44 11.68 -6.14
C TYR A 56 7.93 11.75 -6.53
N GLY A 57 8.65 10.63 -6.36
CA GLY A 57 10.09 10.49 -6.63
C GLY A 57 10.39 10.27 -8.12
N VAL A 58 10.72 11.35 -8.84
CA VAL A 58 10.99 11.31 -10.28
C VAL A 58 12.08 10.27 -10.64
N GLU A 59 13.14 10.16 -9.83
CA GLU A 59 14.24 9.23 -10.08
C GLU A 59 13.80 7.76 -9.92
N MET A 60 12.89 7.49 -8.99
CA MET A 60 12.29 6.17 -8.81
C MET A 60 11.48 5.78 -10.05
N LEU A 61 10.71 6.72 -10.60
CA LEU A 61 9.93 6.49 -11.83
C LEU A 61 10.81 6.34 -13.08
N LYS A 62 11.97 7.01 -13.15
CA LYS A 62 12.97 6.75 -14.21
C LYS A 62 13.48 5.32 -14.12
N THR A 63 13.80 4.86 -12.91
CA THR A 63 14.22 3.47 -12.67
C THR A 63 13.11 2.49 -13.08
N ALA A 64 11.85 2.75 -12.70
CA ALA A 64 10.72 1.93 -13.11
C ALA A 64 10.58 1.80 -14.63
N ARG A 65 10.69 2.92 -15.37
CA ARG A 65 10.60 2.93 -16.84
C ARG A 65 11.77 2.22 -17.53
N THR A 66 12.96 2.31 -16.93
CA THR A 66 14.15 1.59 -17.44
C THR A 66 14.02 0.09 -17.21
N THR A 67 13.54 -0.30 -16.02
CA THR A 67 13.39 -1.72 -15.65
C THR A 67 12.24 -2.39 -16.39
N TYR A 68 11.14 -1.65 -16.60
CA TYR A 68 9.92 -2.14 -17.24
C TYR A 68 9.52 -1.27 -18.43
N PRO A 69 10.14 -1.44 -19.60
CA PRO A 69 9.81 -0.65 -20.80
C PRO A 69 8.30 -0.68 -21.10
N GLY A 70 7.72 0.48 -21.35
CA GLY A 70 6.28 0.64 -21.62
C GLY A 70 5.37 0.67 -20.40
N ILE A 71 5.93 0.66 -19.19
CA ILE A 71 5.11 0.86 -17.98
C ILE A 71 4.47 2.25 -17.95
N ALA A 72 3.18 2.32 -17.62
CA ALA A 72 2.51 3.59 -17.35
C ALA A 72 2.90 4.10 -15.95
N THR A 73 3.42 5.31 -15.87
CA THR A 73 3.77 5.94 -14.60
C THR A 73 3.43 7.43 -14.60
N LEU A 74 3.04 7.95 -13.42
CA LEU A 74 2.71 9.35 -13.17
C LEU A 74 3.52 9.88 -12.00
N VAL A 75 3.93 11.15 -12.07
CA VAL A 75 4.42 11.88 -10.90
C VAL A 75 3.21 12.46 -10.18
N GLY A 76 3.12 12.26 -8.85
CA GLY A 76 2.00 12.79 -8.08
C GLY A 76 2.16 12.62 -6.58
N ASP A 77 1.34 13.37 -5.85
CA ASP A 77 1.24 13.31 -4.38
C ASP A 77 0.08 12.38 -3.99
N ALA A 78 0.33 11.52 -3.01
CA ALA A 78 -0.68 10.62 -2.44
C ALA A 78 -1.83 11.37 -1.74
N ALA A 79 -1.57 12.59 -1.26
CA ALA A 79 -2.56 13.46 -0.63
C ALA A 79 -3.38 14.29 -1.63
N GLU A 80 -3.04 14.25 -2.93
CA GLU A 80 -3.73 14.97 -4.00
C GLU A 80 -3.63 14.16 -5.31
N LEU A 81 -4.40 13.10 -5.41
CA LEU A 81 -4.31 12.16 -6.53
C LEU A 81 -4.91 12.75 -7.82
N PRO A 82 -4.19 12.71 -8.97
CA PRO A 82 -4.63 13.32 -10.24
C PRO A 82 -5.66 12.45 -10.99
N PHE A 83 -6.59 11.85 -10.27
CA PHE A 83 -7.62 10.99 -10.83
C PHE A 83 -9.02 11.50 -10.47
N ARG A 84 -9.99 11.20 -11.33
CA ARG A 84 -11.41 11.49 -11.07
C ARG A 84 -11.94 10.55 -9.98
N ASN A 85 -13.00 10.99 -9.30
CA ASN A 85 -13.71 10.17 -8.33
C ASN A 85 -14.15 8.84 -8.95
N GLY A 86 -13.93 7.73 -8.26
CA GLY A 86 -14.38 6.40 -8.67
C GLY A 86 -13.85 5.92 -10.03
N SER A 87 -12.68 6.41 -10.46
CA SER A 87 -12.14 6.07 -11.80
C SER A 87 -11.17 4.87 -11.78
N ILE A 88 -10.77 4.40 -10.61
CA ILE A 88 -9.79 3.33 -10.41
C ILE A 88 -10.51 2.11 -9.83
N ASP A 89 -10.29 0.92 -10.39
CA ASP A 89 -10.91 -0.31 -9.90
C ASP A 89 -10.33 -0.72 -8.54
N ILE A 90 -9.00 -0.75 -8.46
CA ILE A 90 -8.23 -1.09 -7.26
C ILE A 90 -7.12 -0.07 -7.07
N LEU A 91 -7.12 0.65 -5.97
CA LEU A 91 -5.96 1.44 -5.56
C LEU A 91 -5.13 0.61 -4.59
N VAL A 92 -3.81 0.61 -4.80
CA VAL A 92 -2.82 0.00 -3.89
C VAL A 92 -1.94 1.09 -3.31
N SER A 93 -1.90 1.22 -1.99
CA SER A 93 -0.87 2.01 -1.29
C SER A 93 0.32 1.08 -1.02
N GLY A 94 1.36 1.20 -1.83
CA GLY A 94 2.49 0.26 -1.87
C GLY A 94 3.54 0.52 -0.78
N THR A 95 3.34 0.05 0.45
CA THR A 95 4.25 0.25 1.60
C THR A 95 4.55 1.75 1.87
N LEU A 96 3.56 2.59 1.60
CA LEU A 96 3.70 4.04 1.60
C LEU A 96 3.15 4.69 2.86
N LEU A 97 2.00 4.18 3.37
CA LEU A 97 1.21 4.87 4.40
C LEU A 97 2.03 5.22 5.64
N MET A 98 2.94 4.34 6.04
CA MET A 98 3.83 4.53 7.19
C MET A 98 4.83 5.69 7.03
N HIS A 99 5.05 6.18 5.82
CA HIS A 99 5.99 7.26 5.53
C HIS A 99 5.31 8.62 5.28
N LEU A 100 3.98 8.70 5.40
CA LEU A 100 3.20 9.90 5.11
C LEU A 100 2.64 10.53 6.38
N MET A 101 3.14 11.71 6.77
CA MET A 101 2.51 12.48 7.85
C MET A 101 1.08 12.90 7.49
N SER A 102 0.78 13.06 6.21
CA SER A 102 -0.56 13.33 5.66
C SER A 102 -1.39 12.05 5.37
N TYR A 103 -1.13 10.95 6.10
CA TYR A 103 -1.75 9.64 5.83
C TYR A 103 -3.28 9.67 5.84
N GLN A 104 -3.91 10.49 6.68
CA GLN A 104 -5.36 10.64 6.71
C GLN A 104 -5.89 11.17 5.37
N LYS A 105 -5.22 12.21 4.83
CA LYS A 105 -5.57 12.76 3.52
C LYS A 105 -5.29 11.76 2.38
N ALA A 106 -4.21 11.00 2.47
CA ALA A 106 -3.92 9.95 1.50
C ALA A 106 -4.97 8.82 1.51
N ILE A 107 -5.52 8.46 2.68
CA ILE A 107 -6.64 7.51 2.80
C ILE A 107 -7.92 8.10 2.19
N GLU A 108 -8.23 9.37 2.47
CA GLU A 108 -9.37 10.08 1.88
C GLU A 108 -9.28 10.11 0.35
N GLU A 109 -8.12 10.47 -0.20
CA GLU A 109 -7.88 10.48 -1.65
C GLU A 109 -7.95 9.08 -2.25
N SER A 110 -7.38 8.07 -1.55
CA SER A 110 -7.49 6.68 -1.97
C SER A 110 -8.95 6.25 -2.10
N ARG A 111 -9.79 6.60 -1.10
CA ARG A 111 -11.24 6.34 -1.15
C ARG A 111 -11.91 7.11 -2.28
N ARG A 112 -11.59 8.39 -2.45
CA ARG A 112 -12.23 9.26 -3.46
C ARG A 112 -12.06 8.72 -4.87
N VAL A 113 -10.84 8.29 -5.22
CA VAL A 113 -10.52 7.86 -6.59
C VAL A 113 -10.89 6.41 -6.86
N SER A 114 -11.03 5.59 -5.82
CA SER A 114 -11.35 4.18 -5.97
C SER A 114 -12.85 3.96 -6.20
N ARG A 115 -13.16 3.12 -7.18
CA ARG A 115 -14.52 2.69 -7.48
C ARG A 115 -14.97 1.57 -6.55
N ARG A 116 -14.07 0.64 -6.20
CA ARG A 116 -14.45 -0.54 -5.43
C ARG A 116 -13.47 -0.95 -4.35
N TRP A 117 -12.15 -0.90 -4.58
CA TRP A 117 -11.18 -1.46 -3.65
C TRP A 117 -10.03 -0.52 -3.35
N CYS A 118 -9.67 -0.44 -2.07
CA CYS A 118 -8.40 0.13 -1.59
C CYS A 118 -7.62 -0.96 -0.88
N ILE A 119 -6.36 -1.15 -1.25
CA ILE A 119 -5.44 -2.08 -0.59
C ILE A 119 -4.33 -1.24 0.05
N PHE A 120 -4.22 -1.30 1.39
CA PHE A 120 -3.13 -0.67 2.13
C PHE A 120 -2.13 -1.75 2.49
N HIS A 121 -1.01 -1.77 1.76
CA HIS A 121 -0.04 -2.86 1.78
C HIS A 121 1.07 -2.61 2.79
N THR A 122 1.36 -3.63 3.61
CA THR A 122 2.46 -3.65 4.61
C THR A 122 2.38 -2.48 5.60
N VAL A 123 1.28 -2.38 6.31
CA VAL A 123 1.04 -1.33 7.32
C VAL A 123 1.47 -1.85 8.70
N PRO A 124 2.42 -1.19 9.39
CA PRO A 124 2.85 -1.59 10.73
C PRO A 124 1.86 -1.15 11.80
N LEU A 125 1.58 -2.05 12.74
CA LEU A 125 0.50 -1.90 13.72
C LEU A 125 0.98 -2.10 15.16
N LEU A 126 0.39 -1.28 16.05
CA LEU A 126 0.36 -1.40 17.50
C LEU A 126 -1.05 -1.81 17.95
N GLN A 127 -1.16 -2.51 19.08
CA GLN A 127 -2.46 -2.91 19.63
C GLN A 127 -2.86 -2.08 20.85
N ILE A 128 -1.90 -1.63 21.66
CA ILE A 128 -2.12 -0.97 22.96
C ILE A 128 -1.81 0.52 22.86
N ARG A 129 -0.60 0.87 22.39
CA ARG A 129 -0.15 2.25 22.29
C ARG A 129 -0.89 3.01 21.20
N GLU A 130 -1.01 4.32 21.37
CA GLU A 130 -1.46 5.25 20.32
C GLU A 130 -0.54 5.21 19.11
N THR A 131 -1.03 5.66 17.96
CA THR A 131 -0.24 5.82 16.74
C THR A 131 1.03 6.61 17.05
N THR A 132 2.17 6.00 16.80
CA THR A 132 3.49 6.51 17.19
C THR A 132 4.35 6.79 15.96
N VAL A 133 5.07 7.92 15.99
CA VAL A 133 6.02 8.28 14.92
C VAL A 133 7.43 7.99 15.40
N LEU A 134 8.15 7.21 14.64
CA LEU A 134 9.56 6.91 14.87
C LEU A 134 10.43 7.59 13.82
N ARG A 135 11.66 7.91 14.21
CA ARG A 135 12.72 8.28 13.27
C ARG A 135 13.72 7.15 13.19
N LYS A 136 14.01 6.71 11.99
CA LYS A 136 15.01 5.68 11.72
C LYS A 136 15.85 6.03 10.50
N ASP A 137 17.02 5.44 10.38
CA ASP A 137 17.80 5.50 9.14
C ASP A 137 17.32 4.39 8.19
N ALA A 138 16.73 4.81 7.07
CA ALA A 138 16.29 3.93 6.02
C ALA A 138 16.57 4.57 4.65
N TYR A 139 16.80 3.74 3.64
CA TYR A 139 17.11 4.23 2.29
C TYR A 139 18.31 5.18 2.22
N GLY A 140 19.27 5.03 3.16
CA GLY A 140 20.47 5.87 3.24
C GLY A 140 20.26 7.28 3.80
N GLN A 141 19.10 7.55 4.43
CA GLN A 141 18.75 8.86 5.01
C GLN A 141 17.83 8.70 6.22
N PRO A 142 17.77 9.72 7.12
CA PRO A 142 16.78 9.74 8.17
C PRO A 142 15.37 9.75 7.59
N THR A 143 14.55 8.78 8.02
CA THR A 143 13.19 8.57 7.52
C THR A 143 12.24 8.51 8.70
N LEU A 144 11.07 9.11 8.55
CA LEU A 144 9.96 8.96 9.50
C LEU A 144 9.19 7.68 9.19
N GLU A 145 8.76 7.01 10.25
CA GLU A 145 7.92 5.85 10.17
C GLU A 145 6.81 5.92 11.20
N ILE A 146 5.58 5.81 10.72
CA ILE A 146 4.38 5.81 11.54
C ILE A 146 4.01 4.36 11.82
N ILE A 147 3.92 4.00 13.09
CA ILE A 147 3.38 2.72 13.54
C ILE A 147 1.96 3.02 14.04
N PHE A 148 0.98 2.48 13.35
CA PHE A 148 -0.42 2.83 13.58
C PHE A 148 -1.02 2.02 14.73
N ASN A 149 -1.77 2.66 15.62
CA ASN A 149 -2.67 1.93 16.48
C ASN A 149 -3.77 1.28 15.62
N ASN A 150 -3.98 -0.01 15.81
CA ASN A 150 -4.91 -0.79 14.98
C ASN A 150 -6.34 -0.26 15.06
N ALA A 151 -6.82 0.08 16.26
CA ALA A 151 -8.19 0.61 16.45
C ALA A 151 -8.36 2.00 15.84
N GLU A 152 -7.37 2.89 16.00
CA GLU A 152 -7.37 4.23 15.40
C GLU A 152 -7.39 4.16 13.86
N LEU A 153 -6.58 3.28 13.28
CA LEU A 153 -6.55 3.10 11.82
C LEU A 153 -7.89 2.56 11.29
N HIS A 154 -8.49 1.59 11.97
CA HIS A 154 -9.83 1.08 11.63
C HIS A 154 -10.90 2.17 11.74
N ALA A 155 -10.82 3.06 12.74
CA ALA A 155 -11.73 4.19 12.85
C ALA A 155 -11.59 5.16 11.67
N ILE A 156 -10.34 5.42 11.21
CA ILE A 156 -10.08 6.24 10.03
C ILE A 156 -10.63 5.59 8.76
N PHE A 157 -10.47 4.29 8.56
CA PHE A 157 -11.06 3.57 7.44
C PHE A 157 -12.58 3.69 7.46
N THR A 158 -13.21 3.46 8.60
CA THR A 158 -14.67 3.57 8.76
C THR A 158 -15.18 4.99 8.48
N ALA A 159 -14.51 6.02 9.00
CA ALA A 159 -14.85 7.42 8.74
C ALA A 159 -14.78 7.78 7.25
N ASN A 160 -13.90 7.12 6.50
CA ASN A 160 -13.76 7.25 5.05
C ASN A 160 -14.63 6.27 4.25
N ARG A 161 -15.63 5.63 4.86
CA ARG A 161 -16.49 4.64 4.19
C ARG A 161 -15.70 3.51 3.52
N LEU A 162 -14.67 3.05 4.17
CA LEU A 162 -13.87 1.89 3.78
C LEU A 162 -14.17 0.74 4.74
N ARG A 163 -14.75 -0.34 4.24
CA ARG A 163 -15.01 -1.56 5.00
C ARG A 163 -13.83 -2.50 4.87
N VAL A 164 -13.14 -2.80 5.96
CA VAL A 164 -12.07 -3.81 5.97
C VAL A 164 -12.68 -5.19 5.78
N CYS A 165 -12.41 -5.83 4.66
CA CYS A 165 -12.85 -7.17 4.32
C CYS A 165 -11.82 -8.24 4.69
N ALA A 166 -10.54 -7.89 4.66
CA ALA A 166 -9.44 -8.77 5.08
C ALA A 166 -8.25 -7.96 5.61
N ALA A 167 -7.52 -8.58 6.54
CA ALA A 167 -6.25 -8.08 7.06
C ALA A 167 -5.24 -9.24 7.06
N ILE A 168 -4.39 -9.28 6.06
CA ILE A 168 -3.47 -10.37 5.75
C ILE A 168 -2.12 -10.07 6.40
N ASP A 169 -1.52 -11.05 7.08
CA ASP A 169 -0.16 -10.90 7.61
C ASP A 169 0.83 -10.63 6.47
N SER A 170 1.71 -9.68 6.69
CA SER A 170 2.68 -9.25 5.70
C SER A 170 4.11 -9.58 6.18
N LEU A 171 5.02 -8.61 6.28
CA LEU A 171 6.38 -8.88 6.74
C LEU A 171 6.44 -9.05 8.27
N PRO A 172 7.27 -9.96 8.79
CA PRO A 172 7.67 -9.91 10.19
C PRO A 172 8.36 -8.57 10.49
N TYR A 173 7.83 -7.83 11.45
CA TYR A 173 8.34 -6.54 11.83
C TYR A 173 8.04 -6.29 13.31
N ASP A 174 9.00 -6.63 14.18
CA ASP A 174 8.83 -6.52 15.62
C ASP A 174 9.67 -5.38 16.20
N LEU A 175 8.99 -4.37 16.73
CA LEU A 175 9.57 -3.24 17.44
C LEU A 175 9.42 -3.33 18.96
N GLN A 176 9.10 -4.49 19.51
CA GLN A 176 8.96 -4.69 20.96
C GLN A 176 10.16 -4.14 21.76
N PRO A 177 11.43 -4.31 21.34
CA PRO A 177 12.55 -3.75 22.08
C PRO A 177 12.57 -2.21 22.16
N VAL A 178 11.90 -1.53 21.22
CA VAL A 178 11.86 -0.06 21.13
C VAL A 178 10.57 0.49 21.74
N LEU A 179 9.43 -0.16 21.48
CA LEU A 179 8.10 0.34 21.83
C LEU A 179 7.52 -0.33 23.06
N GLY A 180 8.11 -1.41 23.54
CA GLY A 180 7.62 -2.15 24.71
C GLY A 180 6.40 -3.04 24.44
N GLU A 181 5.93 -3.10 23.20
CA GLU A 181 4.91 -4.04 22.74
C GLU A 181 5.27 -4.62 21.37
N PRO A 182 4.86 -5.85 21.06
CA PRO A 182 5.10 -6.44 19.74
C PRO A 182 4.34 -5.68 18.66
N THR A 183 4.97 -5.56 17.49
CA THR A 183 4.36 -4.99 16.30
C THR A 183 4.19 -6.07 15.23
N VAL A 184 3.21 -5.88 14.38
CA VAL A 184 2.94 -6.72 13.21
C VAL A 184 2.74 -5.84 12.00
N THR A 185 2.95 -6.37 10.79
CA THR A 185 2.51 -5.68 9.58
C THR A 185 1.37 -6.42 8.91
N LYS A 186 0.39 -5.67 8.44
CA LYS A 186 -0.79 -6.20 7.73
C LYS A 186 -0.95 -5.55 6.36
N THR A 187 -1.52 -6.31 5.44
CA THR A 187 -2.08 -5.80 4.19
C THR A 187 -3.59 -5.80 4.33
N PHE A 188 -4.19 -4.61 4.34
CA PHE A 188 -5.64 -4.44 4.44
C PHE A 188 -6.29 -4.43 3.06
N VAL A 189 -7.37 -5.19 2.90
CA VAL A 189 -8.26 -5.16 1.74
C VAL A 189 -9.55 -4.47 2.15
N CYS A 190 -9.77 -3.26 1.65
CA CYS A 190 -10.89 -2.41 2.02
C CYS A 190 -11.83 -2.23 0.84
N GLU A 191 -13.10 -2.54 1.04
CA GLU A 191 -14.17 -2.25 0.07
C GLU A 191 -14.67 -0.83 0.25
N VAL A 192 -14.86 -0.14 -0.86
CA VAL A 192 -15.45 1.19 -0.92
C VAL A 192 -16.96 1.07 -0.73
N MET A 193 -17.49 1.73 0.31
CA MET A 193 -18.92 1.79 0.60
C MET A 193 -19.54 3.04 -0.01
N ASP A 194 -20.82 2.94 -0.39
CA ASP A 194 -21.63 4.05 -0.91
C ASP A 194 -21.86 5.17 0.11
#